data_301e7ba489cbbe3879ebb2348bcf7cc9
#
_entry.id   301e7ba489cbbe3879ebb2348bcf7cc9
#
_cell.length_a   1.000
_cell.length_b   1.000
_cell.length_c   1.000
_cell.angle_alpha   90.00
_cell.angle_beta   90.00
_cell.angle_gamma   90.00
#
_symmetry.space_group_name_H-M   'P 1'
#
loop_
_entity.id
_entity.type
_entity.pdbx_description
1 polymer ?
#
loop_
_entity_poly.entity_id
_entity_poly.type
_entity_poly.pdbx_seq_one_letter_code
_entity_poly.pdbx_strand_id
1 'polypeptide(L)'
;APGCEITLETNPGTAEHGRFELYRGAGVNRLSFGIQSFDDQQLTTLGRIHGRAEALAAAAAARTAGFDNFNLDLMFGLPGQDTAGALTDLRTALALAPVHLSVYQLTLEPNTPFAARPPQLPDDEAIAAMQDALQNELTAHGFAHYEVSAWARTGRESRHNRNYWE
;
A
#
# COMPACT_ATOMS: atom_id res chain seq x y z
N ALA A 1 11.27 -19.81 13.96
CA ALA A 1 10.71 -21.16 13.77
C ALA A 1 10.59 -21.43 12.27
N PRO A 2 10.74 -22.69 11.79
CA PRO A 2 10.49 -23.01 10.40
C PRO A 2 9.07 -22.57 9.97
N GLY A 3 8.95 -21.83 8.88
CA GLY A 3 7.68 -21.33 8.38
C GLY A 3 7.14 -20.06 9.04
N CYS A 4 7.92 -19.36 9.87
CA CYS A 4 7.55 -18.05 10.41
C CYS A 4 7.51 -17.01 9.29
N GLU A 5 6.49 -16.17 9.27
CA GLU A 5 6.47 -14.96 8.43
C GLU A 5 7.28 -13.86 9.12
N ILE A 6 8.27 -13.35 8.39
CA ILE A 6 9.13 -12.24 8.83
C ILE A 6 8.93 -11.12 7.84
N THR A 7 8.15 -10.11 8.24
CA THR A 7 7.84 -8.94 7.42
C THR A 7 8.82 -7.81 7.71
N LEU A 8 9.36 -7.21 6.66
CA LEU A 8 10.06 -5.93 6.71
C LEU A 8 9.13 -4.85 6.14
N GLU A 9 8.83 -3.84 6.95
CA GLU A 9 8.14 -2.64 6.50
C GLU A 9 9.18 -1.63 6.01
N THR A 10 8.96 -1.05 4.85
CA THR A 10 9.91 -0.14 4.21
C THR A 10 9.19 0.94 3.41
N ASN A 11 9.83 2.07 3.25
CA ASN A 11 9.39 3.11 2.32
C ASN A 11 10.16 2.99 1.00
N PRO A 12 9.55 3.33 -0.15
CA PRO A 12 10.25 3.39 -1.41
C PRO A 12 11.38 4.42 -1.36
N GLY A 13 12.61 3.97 -1.20
CA GLY A 13 13.78 4.82 -1.16
C GLY A 13 15.00 4.09 -1.74
N THR A 14 15.89 4.80 -2.39
CA THR A 14 17.04 4.23 -3.10
C THR A 14 18.01 3.45 -2.21
N ALA A 15 18.09 3.80 -0.91
CA ALA A 15 19.00 3.16 0.02
C ALA A 15 18.60 1.71 0.38
N GLU A 16 17.32 1.37 0.28
CA GLU A 16 16.78 0.05 0.65
C GLU A 16 16.87 -0.95 -0.51
N HIS A 17 16.74 -0.49 -1.76
CA HIS A 17 16.64 -1.37 -2.94
C HIS A 17 17.87 -2.28 -3.11
N GLY A 18 19.07 -1.77 -2.84
CA GLY A 18 20.31 -2.55 -2.91
C GLY A 18 20.51 -3.55 -1.77
N ARG A 19 19.57 -3.62 -0.80
CA ARG A 19 19.69 -4.46 0.39
C ARG A 19 18.67 -5.60 0.45
N PHE A 20 17.70 -5.66 -0.45
CA PHE A 20 16.65 -6.67 -0.40
C PHE A 20 17.19 -8.10 -0.46
N GLU A 21 18.24 -8.36 -1.24
CA GLU A 21 18.90 -9.67 -1.25
C GLU A 21 19.50 -10.01 0.13
N LEU A 22 20.11 -9.04 0.80
CA LEU A 22 20.67 -9.23 2.14
C LEU A 22 19.56 -9.51 3.17
N TYR A 23 18.45 -8.76 3.11
CA TYR A 23 17.31 -9.00 3.99
C TYR A 23 16.70 -10.38 3.77
N ARG A 24 16.57 -10.79 2.51
CA ARG A 24 16.12 -12.13 2.19
C ARG A 24 17.08 -13.21 2.73
N GLY A 25 18.38 -13.01 2.54
CA GLY A 25 19.42 -13.90 3.11
C GLY A 25 19.38 -13.97 4.64
N ALA A 26 18.98 -12.90 5.32
CA ALA A 26 18.77 -12.84 6.76
C ALA A 26 17.44 -13.48 7.23
N GLY A 27 16.59 -13.94 6.30
CA GLY A 27 15.35 -14.65 6.62
C GLY A 27 14.06 -13.83 6.47
N VAL A 28 14.15 -12.56 6.05
CA VAL A 28 12.94 -11.78 5.68
C VAL A 28 12.28 -12.48 4.48
N ASN A 29 10.98 -12.74 4.59
CA ASN A 29 10.23 -13.47 3.55
C ASN A 29 8.95 -12.75 3.10
N ARG A 30 8.67 -11.56 3.66
CA ARG A 30 7.60 -10.67 3.24
C ARG A 30 8.08 -9.21 3.29
N LEU A 31 7.69 -8.40 2.31
CA LEU A 31 7.92 -6.95 2.30
C LEU A 31 6.59 -6.21 2.39
N SER A 32 6.58 -5.05 3.04
CA SER A 32 5.45 -4.12 3.04
C SER A 32 5.95 -2.73 2.66
N PHE A 33 5.39 -2.17 1.59
CA PHE A 33 5.82 -0.88 1.06
C PHE A 33 4.80 0.21 1.33
N GLY A 34 5.18 1.23 2.07
CA GLY A 34 4.39 2.44 2.29
C GLY A 34 4.36 3.33 1.05
N ILE A 35 3.70 2.90 -0.01
CA ILE A 35 3.59 3.64 -1.29
C ILE A 35 2.71 4.87 -1.13
N GLN A 36 1.53 4.72 -0.61
CA GLN A 36 0.45 5.68 -0.35
C GLN A 36 -0.26 6.14 -1.62
N SER A 37 0.44 6.55 -2.67
CA SER A 37 -0.08 6.95 -3.98
C SER A 37 0.98 6.77 -5.06
N PHE A 38 0.57 6.77 -6.32
CA PHE A 38 1.46 6.88 -7.48
C PHE A 38 1.33 8.23 -8.19
N ASP A 39 0.66 9.19 -7.57
CA ASP A 39 0.61 10.57 -8.03
C ASP A 39 1.62 11.41 -7.24
N ASP A 40 2.60 12.00 -7.95
CA ASP A 40 3.70 12.76 -7.33
C ASP A 40 3.19 14.00 -6.57
N GLN A 41 2.08 14.59 -7.00
CA GLN A 41 1.47 15.73 -6.30
C GLN A 41 0.83 15.28 -4.99
N GLN A 42 0.15 14.14 -4.99
CA GLN A 42 -0.41 13.54 -3.77
C GLN A 42 0.69 13.14 -2.80
N LEU A 43 1.76 12.50 -3.28
CA LEU A 43 2.91 12.15 -2.45
C LEU A 43 3.55 13.38 -1.80
N THR A 44 3.74 14.45 -2.56
CA THR A 44 4.24 15.73 -2.03
C THR A 44 3.29 16.30 -0.97
N THR A 45 1.99 16.28 -1.21
CA THR A 45 0.97 16.75 -0.26
C THR A 45 0.99 15.94 1.05
N LEU A 46 1.20 14.63 0.96
CA LEU A 46 1.36 13.72 2.11
C LEU A 46 2.72 13.87 2.81
N GLY A 47 3.61 14.72 2.32
CA GLY A 47 4.96 14.91 2.88
C GLY A 47 5.88 13.71 2.64
N ARG A 48 5.61 12.90 1.61
CA ARG A 48 6.48 11.79 1.24
C ARG A 48 7.72 12.29 0.51
N ILE A 49 8.85 11.65 0.80
CA ILE A 49 10.15 11.98 0.18
C ILE A 49 10.42 11.20 -1.11
N HIS A 50 9.65 10.13 -1.35
CA HIS A 50 9.72 9.34 -2.57
C HIS A 50 8.63 9.78 -3.55
N GLY A 51 8.89 9.61 -4.84
CA GLY A 51 7.93 9.81 -5.91
C GLY A 51 7.50 8.49 -6.56
N ARG A 52 6.69 8.61 -7.62
CA ARG A 52 6.21 7.47 -8.42
C ARG A 52 7.35 6.58 -8.92
N ALA A 53 8.42 7.18 -9.42
CA ALA A 53 9.55 6.43 -9.99
C ALA A 53 10.21 5.53 -8.94
N GLU A 54 10.44 6.04 -7.74
CA GLU A 54 11.01 5.27 -6.64
C GLU A 54 10.07 4.15 -6.18
N ALA A 55 8.76 4.42 -6.13
CA ALA A 55 7.76 3.41 -5.79
C ALA A 55 7.77 2.22 -6.77
N LEU A 56 7.81 2.49 -8.07
CA LEU A 56 7.89 1.47 -9.11
C LEU A 56 9.23 0.71 -9.05
N ALA A 57 10.34 1.43 -8.84
CA ALA A 57 11.66 0.83 -8.71
C ALA A 57 11.78 -0.09 -7.48
N ALA A 58 11.16 0.28 -6.35
CA ALA A 58 11.13 -0.54 -5.14
C ALA A 58 10.48 -1.90 -5.38
N ALA A 59 9.30 -1.93 -6.01
CA ALA A 59 8.60 -3.16 -6.34
C ALA A 59 9.40 -4.04 -7.33
N ALA A 60 10.04 -3.42 -8.33
CA ALA A 60 10.90 -4.13 -9.27
C ALA A 60 12.14 -4.74 -8.58
N ALA A 61 12.80 -3.98 -7.69
CA ALA A 61 13.94 -4.45 -6.92
C ALA A 61 13.59 -5.61 -5.99
N ALA A 62 12.42 -5.55 -5.33
CA ALA A 62 11.92 -6.65 -4.50
C ALA A 62 11.80 -7.96 -5.29
N ARG A 63 11.24 -7.89 -6.48
CA ARG A 63 11.12 -9.06 -7.38
C ARG A 63 12.47 -9.59 -7.82
N THR A 64 13.38 -8.70 -8.22
CA THR A 64 14.74 -9.07 -8.61
C THR A 64 15.47 -9.78 -7.47
N ALA A 65 15.26 -9.34 -6.23
CA ALA A 65 15.76 -10.01 -5.03
C ALA A 65 15.00 -11.31 -4.67
N GLY A 66 13.98 -11.68 -5.46
CA GLY A 66 13.23 -12.92 -5.34
C GLY A 66 12.13 -12.90 -4.27
N PHE A 67 11.62 -11.72 -3.86
CA PHE A 67 10.42 -11.64 -3.04
C PHE A 67 9.16 -11.81 -3.92
N ASP A 68 8.39 -12.85 -3.66
CA ASP A 68 7.08 -13.12 -4.25
C ASP A 68 5.93 -12.74 -3.31
N ASN A 69 6.24 -12.44 -2.05
CA ASN A 69 5.29 -12.04 -1.03
C ASN A 69 5.56 -10.58 -0.62
N PHE A 70 4.82 -9.65 -1.21
CA PHE A 70 4.88 -8.26 -0.82
C PHE A 70 3.50 -7.58 -0.84
N ASN A 71 3.38 -6.62 0.06
CA ASN A 71 2.25 -5.73 0.22
C ASN A 71 2.58 -4.33 -0.31
N LEU A 72 1.59 -3.66 -0.87
CA LEU A 72 1.62 -2.23 -1.17
C LEU A 72 0.53 -1.53 -0.37
N ASP A 73 0.90 -0.51 0.40
CA ASP A 73 -0.03 0.35 1.11
C ASP A 73 -0.47 1.48 0.19
N LEU A 74 -1.78 1.66 0.03
CA LEU A 74 -2.39 2.74 -0.73
C LEU A 74 -3.38 3.51 0.14
N MET A 75 -3.43 4.81 -0.06
CA MET A 75 -4.40 5.69 0.56
C MET A 75 -5.41 6.18 -0.49
N PHE A 76 -6.67 6.36 -0.07
CA PHE A 76 -7.70 7.04 -0.85
C PHE A 76 -8.36 8.14 -0.02
N GLY A 77 -9.22 8.94 -0.65
CA GLY A 77 -9.79 10.11 -0.01
C GLY A 77 -8.77 11.23 0.21
N LEU A 78 -7.74 11.29 -0.64
CA LEU A 78 -6.69 12.29 -0.58
C LEU A 78 -7.21 13.69 -1.00
N PRO A 79 -6.52 14.78 -0.61
CA PRO A 79 -6.93 16.13 -0.97
C PRO A 79 -7.12 16.31 -2.48
N GLY A 80 -8.35 16.66 -2.90
CA GLY A 80 -8.70 16.84 -4.31
C GLY A 80 -8.73 15.55 -5.16
N GLN A 81 -8.59 14.39 -4.56
CA GLN A 81 -8.68 13.11 -5.26
C GLN A 81 -10.14 12.80 -5.61
N ASP A 82 -10.37 12.32 -6.82
CA ASP A 82 -11.64 11.75 -7.26
C ASP A 82 -11.55 10.22 -7.42
N THR A 83 -12.68 9.60 -7.74
CA THR A 83 -12.74 8.14 -7.95
C THR A 83 -11.83 7.67 -9.08
N ALA A 84 -11.65 8.46 -10.12
CA ALA A 84 -10.77 8.11 -11.24
C ALA A 84 -9.30 8.13 -10.81
N GLY A 85 -8.89 9.10 -9.99
CA GLY A 85 -7.55 9.17 -9.39
C GLY A 85 -7.27 7.99 -8.47
N ALA A 86 -8.21 7.65 -7.58
CA ALA A 86 -8.08 6.51 -6.67
C ALA A 86 -7.96 5.18 -7.44
N LEU A 87 -8.76 4.98 -8.48
CA LEU A 87 -8.66 3.81 -9.36
C LEU A 87 -7.34 3.77 -10.16
N THR A 88 -6.80 4.91 -10.55
CA THR A 88 -5.51 5.00 -11.26
C THR A 88 -4.38 4.52 -10.35
N ASP A 89 -4.35 4.92 -9.09
CA ASP A 89 -3.40 4.44 -8.10
C ASP A 89 -3.53 2.93 -7.90
N LEU A 90 -4.75 2.43 -7.68
CA LEU A 90 -4.99 1.01 -7.51
C LEU A 90 -4.56 0.18 -8.72
N ARG A 91 -4.91 0.60 -9.93
CA ARG A 91 -4.53 -0.09 -11.17
C ARG A 91 -3.02 -0.09 -11.39
N THR A 92 -2.34 0.99 -11.01
CA THR A 92 -0.88 1.05 -11.02
C THR A 92 -0.29 0.02 -10.05
N ALA A 93 -0.83 -0.09 -8.83
CA ALA A 93 -0.43 -1.12 -7.87
C ALA A 93 -0.69 -2.54 -8.40
N LEU A 94 -1.87 -2.80 -8.96
CA LEU A 94 -2.24 -4.10 -9.52
C LEU A 94 -1.32 -4.54 -10.67
N ALA A 95 -0.86 -3.60 -11.50
CA ALA A 95 0.10 -3.85 -12.57
C ALA A 95 1.47 -4.33 -12.04
N LEU A 96 1.81 -3.99 -10.79
CA LEU A 96 2.99 -4.51 -10.09
C LEU A 96 2.76 -5.93 -9.55
N ALA A 97 1.58 -6.51 -9.75
CA ALA A 97 1.16 -7.85 -9.35
C ALA A 97 1.54 -8.22 -7.90
N PRO A 98 1.21 -7.40 -6.89
CA PRO A 98 1.38 -7.78 -5.50
C PRO A 98 0.47 -8.96 -5.16
N VAL A 99 0.77 -9.64 -4.07
CA VAL A 99 -0.11 -10.69 -3.52
C VAL A 99 -0.99 -10.17 -2.38
N HIS A 100 -0.70 -8.97 -1.91
CA HIS A 100 -1.38 -8.30 -0.81
C HIS A 100 -1.45 -6.79 -1.08
N LEU A 101 -2.56 -6.17 -0.70
CA LEU A 101 -2.78 -4.72 -0.76
C LEU A 101 -3.43 -4.25 0.55
N SER A 102 -2.89 -3.18 1.13
CA SER A 102 -3.56 -2.43 2.18
C SER A 102 -4.13 -1.16 1.55
N VAL A 103 -5.43 -0.99 1.59
CA VAL A 103 -6.13 0.17 0.99
C VAL A 103 -6.98 0.83 2.07
N TYR A 104 -6.60 2.04 2.47
CA TYR A 104 -7.21 2.75 3.59
C TYR A 104 -7.44 4.23 3.30
N GLN A 105 -8.50 4.76 3.91
CA GLN A 105 -8.86 6.17 3.81
C GLN A 105 -7.87 7.05 4.57
N LEU A 106 -7.57 8.23 4.04
CA LEU A 106 -6.86 9.27 4.78
C LEU A 106 -7.69 9.71 5.99
N THR A 107 -7.12 9.60 7.18
CA THR A 107 -7.67 10.14 8.42
C THR A 107 -6.81 11.30 8.95
N LEU A 108 -7.45 12.31 9.52
CA LEU A 108 -6.75 13.47 10.10
C LEU A 108 -6.47 13.20 11.58
N GLU A 109 -5.32 12.62 11.85
CA GLU A 109 -4.91 12.27 13.21
C GLU A 109 -4.52 13.52 14.03
N PRO A 110 -4.92 13.60 15.32
CA PRO A 110 -4.52 14.68 16.21
C PRO A 110 -3.00 14.87 16.25
N ASN A 111 -2.55 16.10 16.45
CA ASN A 111 -1.13 16.48 16.52
C ASN A 111 -0.34 16.28 15.22
N THR A 112 -1.01 16.21 14.08
CA THR A 112 -0.37 16.19 12.76
C THR A 112 -0.45 17.54 12.06
N PRO A 113 0.40 17.84 11.07
CA PRO A 113 0.27 19.04 10.24
C PRO A 113 -1.10 19.15 9.57
N PHE A 114 -1.72 18.05 9.16
CA PHE A 114 -3.05 18.02 8.57
C PHE A 114 -4.15 18.35 9.58
N ALA A 115 -4.02 17.92 10.84
CA ALA A 115 -4.97 18.33 11.89
C ALA A 115 -4.86 19.82 12.22
N ALA A 116 -3.63 20.37 12.19
CA ALA A 116 -3.39 21.80 12.43
C ALA A 116 -3.86 22.70 11.26
N ARG A 117 -3.78 22.20 10.04
CA ARG A 117 -4.19 22.87 8.80
C ARG A 117 -4.89 21.87 7.88
N PRO A 118 -6.17 21.55 8.15
CA PRO A 118 -6.88 20.53 7.40
C PRO A 118 -6.94 20.90 5.91
N PRO A 119 -6.50 20.00 5.03
CA PRO A 119 -6.70 20.20 3.59
C PRO A 119 -8.18 20.01 3.24
N GLN A 120 -8.56 20.47 2.06
CA GLN A 120 -9.90 20.17 1.55
C GLN A 120 -9.95 18.70 1.12
N LEU A 121 -10.66 17.87 1.87
CA LEU A 121 -10.91 16.47 1.56
C LEU A 121 -12.19 16.31 0.73
N PRO A 122 -12.33 15.21 -0.02
CA PRO A 122 -13.60 14.81 -0.60
C PRO A 122 -14.66 14.65 0.50
N ASP A 123 -15.93 14.90 0.14
CA ASP A 123 -17.04 14.66 1.06
C ASP A 123 -17.34 13.16 1.25
N ASP A 124 -18.20 12.84 2.22
CA ASP A 124 -18.50 11.46 2.60
C ASP A 124 -19.11 10.65 1.45
N GLU A 125 -19.90 11.29 0.56
CA GLU A 125 -20.51 10.64 -0.60
C GLU A 125 -19.43 10.27 -1.63
N ALA A 126 -18.50 11.18 -1.92
CA ALA A 126 -17.36 10.92 -2.81
C ALA A 126 -16.43 9.85 -2.23
N ILE A 127 -16.18 9.87 -0.91
CA ILE A 127 -15.37 8.83 -0.22
C ILE A 127 -16.05 7.46 -0.33
N ALA A 128 -17.36 7.38 -0.08
CA ALA A 128 -18.09 6.11 -0.22
C ALA A 128 -18.04 5.58 -1.66
N ALA A 129 -18.23 6.46 -2.65
CA ALA A 129 -18.12 6.09 -4.06
C ALA A 129 -16.71 5.59 -4.45
N MET A 130 -15.65 6.22 -3.90
CA MET A 130 -14.28 5.74 -4.09
C MET A 130 -14.09 4.35 -3.48
N GLN A 131 -14.54 4.16 -2.24
CA GLN A 131 -14.43 2.89 -1.54
C GLN A 131 -15.11 1.76 -2.30
N ASP A 132 -16.35 1.97 -2.75
CA ASP A 132 -17.09 0.98 -3.54
C ASP A 132 -16.38 0.63 -4.84
N ALA A 133 -15.86 1.64 -5.55
CA ALA A 133 -15.13 1.44 -6.79
C ALA A 133 -13.84 0.64 -6.59
N LEU A 134 -13.07 0.97 -5.54
CA LEU A 134 -11.82 0.27 -5.18
C LEU A 134 -12.09 -1.18 -4.79
N GLN A 135 -13.14 -1.46 -3.99
CA GLN A 135 -13.53 -2.80 -3.58
C GLN A 135 -13.95 -3.66 -4.78
N ASN A 136 -14.74 -3.10 -5.69
CA ASN A 136 -15.16 -3.78 -6.90
C ASN A 136 -13.96 -4.14 -7.80
N GLU A 137 -13.03 -3.20 -7.99
CA GLU A 137 -11.81 -3.40 -8.78
C GLU A 137 -10.91 -4.48 -8.16
N LEU A 138 -10.70 -4.46 -6.84
CA LEU A 138 -9.93 -5.48 -6.12
C LEU A 138 -10.54 -6.86 -6.25
N THR A 139 -11.85 -6.97 -6.06
CA THR A 139 -12.59 -8.24 -6.19
C THR A 139 -12.49 -8.78 -7.60
N ALA A 140 -12.66 -7.93 -8.64
CA ALA A 140 -12.54 -8.31 -10.04
C ALA A 140 -11.13 -8.82 -10.39
N HIS A 141 -10.10 -8.36 -9.66
CA HIS A 141 -8.72 -8.82 -9.82
C HIS A 141 -8.34 -10.00 -8.91
N GLY A 142 -9.32 -10.63 -8.24
CA GLY A 142 -9.13 -11.86 -7.44
C GLY A 142 -8.50 -11.64 -6.07
N PHE A 143 -8.66 -10.44 -5.51
CA PHE A 143 -8.33 -10.17 -4.11
C PHE A 143 -9.55 -10.38 -3.23
N ALA A 144 -9.35 -11.01 -2.07
CA ALA A 144 -10.36 -11.17 -1.04
C ALA A 144 -10.10 -10.19 0.10
N HIS A 145 -11.17 -9.55 0.56
CA HIS A 145 -11.15 -8.70 1.76
C HIS A 145 -11.13 -9.60 2.99
N TYR A 146 -10.16 -9.49 3.87
CA TYR A 146 -10.06 -10.37 5.05
C TYR A 146 -9.85 -9.62 6.36
N GLU A 147 -9.57 -8.32 6.29
CA GLU A 147 -9.38 -7.44 7.43
C GLU A 147 -9.76 -6.01 7.00
N VAL A 148 -10.01 -5.09 7.94
CA VAL A 148 -10.61 -3.75 7.72
C VAL A 148 -10.07 -3.01 6.48
N SER A 149 -8.75 -3.04 6.28
CA SER A 149 -8.10 -2.36 5.14
C SER A 149 -7.30 -3.32 4.26
N ALA A 150 -7.32 -4.63 4.56
CA ALA A 150 -6.39 -5.57 3.95
C ALA A 150 -7.07 -6.51 2.95
N TRP A 151 -6.45 -6.61 1.80
CA TRP A 151 -6.86 -7.41 0.66
C TRP A 151 -5.74 -8.35 0.25
N ALA A 152 -6.04 -9.62 0.06
CA ALA A 152 -5.03 -10.61 -0.30
C ALA A 152 -5.52 -11.57 -1.38
N ARG A 153 -4.59 -12.12 -2.14
CA ARG A 153 -4.86 -13.33 -2.92
C ARG A 153 -5.01 -14.51 -1.98
N THR A 154 -5.81 -15.49 -2.36
CA THR A 154 -6.05 -16.71 -1.56
C THR A 154 -4.75 -17.30 -1.03
N GLY A 155 -4.68 -17.49 0.31
CA GLY A 155 -3.50 -18.05 0.99
C GLY A 155 -2.31 -17.09 1.11
N ARG A 156 -2.52 -15.79 0.87
CA ARG A 156 -1.49 -14.73 0.97
C ARG A 156 -1.85 -13.66 1.99
N GLU A 157 -2.79 -13.96 2.89
CA GLU A 157 -3.12 -13.10 4.02
C GLU A 157 -1.91 -12.92 4.93
N SER A 158 -1.72 -11.69 5.44
CA SER A 158 -0.67 -11.41 6.42
C SER A 158 -0.95 -12.18 7.72
N ARG A 159 -0.01 -13.00 8.16
CA ARG A 159 -0.14 -13.74 9.43
C ARG A 159 -0.14 -12.80 10.62
N HIS A 160 0.58 -11.69 10.54
CA HIS A 160 0.57 -10.66 11.57
C HIS A 160 -0.84 -10.09 11.75
N ASN A 161 -1.53 -9.74 10.65
CA ASN A 161 -2.88 -9.19 10.72
C ASN A 161 -3.86 -10.24 11.28
N ARG A 162 -3.76 -11.49 10.86
CA ARG A 162 -4.63 -12.57 11.35
C ARG A 162 -4.49 -12.82 12.84
N ASN A 163 -3.29 -12.69 13.41
CA ASN A 163 -3.04 -12.90 14.84
C ASN A 163 -3.82 -11.93 15.75
N TYR A 164 -4.35 -10.82 15.24
CA TYR A 164 -5.21 -9.92 16.02
C TYR A 164 -6.64 -10.44 16.15
N TRP A 165 -7.04 -11.40 15.32
CA TRP A 165 -8.40 -11.91 15.23
C TRP A 165 -8.55 -13.39 15.67
N GLU A 166 -7.44 -14.09 15.85
CA GLU A 166 -7.34 -15.47 16.32
C GLU A 166 -6.82 -15.54 17.77
#